data_66f7b7beda9a32b119f8404aeee844e4
#
_entry.id   66f7b7beda9a32b119f8404aeee844e4
#
_cell.length_a   1.000
_cell.length_b   1.000
_cell.length_c   1.000
_cell.angle_alpha   90.00
_cell.angle_beta   90.00
_cell.angle_gamma   90.00
#
_symmetry.space_group_name_H-M   'P 1'
#
loop_
_entity.id
_entity.type
_entity.pdbx_description
1 polymer ?
#
loop_
_entity_poly.entity_id
_entity_poly.type
_entity_poly.pdbx_seq_one_letter_code
_entity_poly.pdbx_strand_id
1 'polypeptide(L)'
;MLFRSSGLIQDFDEFLEGLAPFGRDYRHHRTGEDNGDAHLKRQVMGREVLVAITKGKLDFGPWEQIFYGEFDGRRRKRVLIKIIGE
;
A
#
# COMPACT_ATOMS: atom_id res chain seq x y z
N MET A 1 -4.63 -10.93 -16.07
CA MET A 1 -4.80 -10.10 -14.86
C MET A 1 -3.51 -9.89 -14.12
N LEU A 2 -2.83 -10.98 -13.77
CA LEU A 2 -1.58 -10.87 -13.01
C LEU A 2 -0.49 -10.09 -13.76
N PHE A 3 -0.43 -10.18 -15.06
CA PHE A 3 0.56 -9.44 -15.85
C PHE A 3 0.40 -7.94 -15.73
N ARG A 4 -0.85 -7.47 -15.86
CA ARG A 4 -1.14 -6.04 -15.70
C ARG A 4 -0.77 -5.57 -14.31
N SER A 5 -1.15 -6.37 -13.31
CA SER A 5 -0.88 -6.05 -11.91
C SER A 5 0.60 -5.98 -11.65
N SER A 6 1.38 -6.90 -12.20
CA SER A 6 2.83 -6.96 -11.99
C SER A 6 3.53 -5.69 -12.47
N GLY A 7 3.23 -5.23 -13.69
CA GLY A 7 3.82 -4.00 -14.21
C GLY A 7 3.41 -2.77 -13.43
N LEU A 8 2.13 -2.67 -13.09
CA LEU A 8 1.62 -1.55 -12.31
C LEU A 8 2.20 -1.52 -10.90
N ILE A 9 2.35 -2.69 -10.28
CA ILE A 9 2.96 -2.79 -8.96
C ILE A 9 4.40 -2.29 -8.99
N GLN A 10 5.17 -2.67 -9.99
CA GLN A 10 6.55 -2.22 -10.15
C GLN A 10 6.60 -0.70 -10.34
N ASP A 11 5.75 -0.16 -11.18
CA ASP A 11 5.70 1.28 -11.42
C ASP A 11 5.34 2.04 -10.16
N PHE A 12 4.37 1.53 -9.40
CA PHE A 12 3.95 2.18 -8.16
C PHE A 12 5.05 2.12 -7.09
N ASP A 13 5.73 1.00 -6.99
CA ASP A 13 6.86 0.85 -6.07
C ASP A 13 7.97 1.84 -6.39
N GLU A 14 8.33 1.99 -7.65
CA GLU A 14 9.30 2.97 -8.10
C GLU A 14 8.85 4.40 -7.82
N PHE A 15 7.57 4.68 -8.04
CA PHE A 15 7.00 5.99 -7.73
C PHE A 15 7.13 6.33 -6.24
N LEU A 16 6.79 5.38 -5.37
CA LEU A 16 6.90 5.58 -3.93
C LEU A 16 8.35 5.71 -3.48
N GLU A 17 9.24 4.93 -4.07
CA GLU A 17 10.66 5.01 -3.75
C GLU A 17 11.24 6.37 -4.18
N GLY A 18 10.76 6.93 -5.27
CA GLY A 18 11.14 8.28 -5.69
C GLY A 18 10.67 9.37 -4.73
N LEU A 19 9.50 9.19 -4.13
CA LEU A 19 8.94 10.15 -3.16
C LEU A 19 9.59 10.04 -1.78
N ALA A 20 9.84 8.82 -1.32
CA ALA A 20 10.36 8.55 0.02
C ALA A 20 11.41 7.45 -0.04
N PRO A 21 12.64 7.76 -0.48
CA PRO A 21 13.68 6.74 -0.66
C PRO A 21 14.04 6.02 0.64
N PHE A 22 14.22 4.72 0.53
CA PHE A 22 14.78 3.92 1.61
C PHE A 22 16.23 4.35 1.86
N GLY A 23 16.63 4.38 3.12
CA GLY A 23 18.00 4.70 3.47
C GLY A 23 18.33 6.18 3.56
N ARG A 24 17.40 7.04 3.24
CA ARG A 24 17.58 8.48 3.44
C ARG A 24 17.60 8.80 4.93
N ASP A 25 18.34 9.82 5.32
CA ASP A 25 18.40 10.30 6.70
C ASP A 25 17.17 11.17 7.01
N TYR A 26 16.13 10.54 7.52
CA TYR A 26 14.90 11.24 7.93
C TYR A 26 15.01 11.72 9.37
N ARG A 27 14.29 12.80 9.68
CA ARG A 27 14.22 13.30 11.06
C ARG A 27 13.64 12.27 12.03
N HIS A 28 12.76 11.40 11.54
CA HIS A 28 12.23 10.28 12.31
C HIS A 28 13.33 9.38 12.87
N HIS A 29 14.46 9.27 12.18
CA HIS A 29 15.58 8.43 12.60
C HIS A 29 16.35 8.98 13.80
N ARG A 30 16.08 10.19 14.21
CA ARG A 30 16.75 10.81 15.38
C ARG A 30 16.48 10.07 16.69
N THR A 31 15.41 9.26 16.72
CA THR A 31 15.05 8.44 17.89
C THR A 31 15.54 7.00 17.77
N GLY A 32 16.47 6.73 16.85
CA GLY A 32 17.02 5.40 16.65
C GLY A 32 16.25 4.54 15.67
N GLU A 33 15.22 5.10 15.03
CA GLU A 33 14.44 4.37 14.04
C GLU A 33 15.13 4.39 12.67
N ASP A 34 14.76 3.45 11.80
CA ASP A 34 15.32 3.34 10.45
C ASP A 34 14.25 3.19 9.37
N ASN A 35 13.00 3.39 9.72
CA ASN A 35 11.86 3.12 8.85
C ASN A 35 11.06 4.37 8.47
N GLY A 36 11.74 5.53 8.40
CA GLY A 36 11.07 6.78 8.05
C GLY A 36 10.42 6.74 6.67
N ASP A 37 11.04 6.09 5.71
CA ASP A 37 10.46 5.93 4.38
C ASP A 37 9.15 5.15 4.41
N ALA A 38 9.07 4.09 5.22
CA ALA A 38 7.87 3.28 5.36
C ALA A 38 6.71 4.09 5.90
N HIS A 39 6.95 4.92 6.90
CA HIS A 39 5.93 5.79 7.46
C HIS A 39 5.42 6.80 6.44
N LEU A 40 6.31 7.40 5.65
CA LEU A 40 5.93 8.36 4.62
C LEU A 40 5.16 7.70 3.48
N LYS A 41 5.62 6.54 3.02
CA LYS A 41 4.93 5.78 1.97
C LYS A 41 3.51 5.42 2.40
N ARG A 42 3.35 4.99 3.65
CA ARG A 42 2.05 4.65 4.20
C ARG A 42 1.12 5.86 4.23
N GLN A 43 1.63 7.06 4.55
CA GLN A 43 0.82 8.27 4.54
C GLN A 43 0.29 8.59 3.12
N VAL A 44 1.11 8.37 2.10
CA VAL A 44 0.71 8.57 0.71
C VAL A 44 -0.34 7.55 0.28
N MET A 45 -0.15 6.29 0.64
CA MET A 45 -1.07 5.22 0.25
C MET A 45 -2.37 5.22 1.05
N GLY A 46 -2.34 5.74 2.26
CA GLY A 46 -3.43 5.58 3.20
C GLY A 46 -3.41 4.20 3.84
N ARG A 47 -4.38 3.91 4.68
CA ARG A 47 -4.41 2.68 5.47
C ARG A 47 -5.63 1.81 5.18
N GLU A 48 -6.52 2.27 4.36
CA GLU A 48 -7.77 1.56 4.09
C GLU A 48 -8.26 1.81 2.68
N VAL A 49 -9.04 0.88 2.16
CA VAL A 49 -9.73 1.03 0.88
C VAL A 49 -11.19 0.67 1.07
N LEU A 50 -12.04 1.35 0.32
CA LEU A 50 -13.47 1.09 0.28
C LEU A 50 -13.83 0.67 -1.14
N VAL A 51 -14.46 -0.48 -1.28
CA VAL A 51 -14.84 -1.02 -2.58
C VAL A 51 -16.31 -1.42 -2.56
N ALA A 52 -17.05 -1.03 -3.57
CA ALA A 52 -18.44 -1.45 -3.72
C ALA A 52 -18.52 -2.91 -4.13
N ILE A 53 -19.59 -3.57 -3.69
CA ILE A 53 -19.92 -4.92 -4.14
C ILE A 53 -21.20 -4.80 -4.96
N THR A 54 -21.10 -5.17 -6.24
CA THR A 54 -22.22 -5.07 -7.18
C THR A 54 -22.47 -6.43 -7.79
N LYS A 55 -23.70 -6.92 -7.69
CA LYS A 55 -24.10 -8.22 -8.23
C LYS A 55 -23.21 -9.36 -7.73
N GLY A 56 -22.84 -9.30 -6.45
CA GLY A 56 -22.03 -10.34 -5.80
C GLY A 56 -20.54 -10.30 -6.11
N LYS A 57 -20.05 -9.24 -6.75
CA LYS A 57 -18.63 -9.10 -7.10
C LYS A 57 -18.10 -7.76 -6.69
N LEU A 58 -16.80 -7.70 -6.41
CA LEU A 58 -16.13 -6.43 -6.20
C LEU A 58 -16.21 -5.59 -7.47
N ASP A 59 -16.62 -4.35 -7.32
CA ASP A 59 -16.89 -3.46 -8.45
C ASP A 59 -15.64 -2.67 -8.80
N PHE A 60 -14.84 -3.22 -9.68
CA PHE A 60 -13.57 -2.63 -10.13
C PHE A 60 -13.63 -2.22 -11.59
N GLY A 61 -12.91 -1.16 -11.90
CA GLY A 61 -12.56 -0.86 -13.30
C GLY A 61 -11.55 -1.90 -13.82
N PRO A 62 -11.26 -1.88 -15.13
CA PRO A 62 -10.40 -2.92 -15.74
C PRO A 62 -8.98 -2.97 -15.19
N TRP A 63 -8.49 -1.88 -14.61
CA TRP A 63 -7.13 -1.77 -14.08
C TRP A 63 -7.10 -1.65 -12.56
N GLU A 64 -8.25 -1.75 -11.91
CA GLU A 64 -8.32 -1.60 -10.46
C GLU A 64 -8.23 -2.94 -9.76
N GLN A 65 -7.59 -2.94 -8.61
CA GLN A 65 -7.61 -4.06 -7.68
C GLN A 65 -7.06 -3.59 -6.33
N ILE A 66 -7.24 -4.42 -5.31
CA ILE A 66 -6.72 -4.12 -3.98
C ILE A 66 -5.27 -4.55 -3.92
N PHE A 67 -4.41 -3.66 -3.43
CA PHE A 67 -3.00 -3.95 -3.20
C PHE A 67 -2.69 -3.87 -1.72
N TYR A 68 -1.76 -4.69 -1.28
CA TYR A 68 -1.17 -4.59 0.05
C TYR A 68 0.28 -4.15 -0.09
N GLY A 69 0.62 -3.02 0.52
CA GLY A 69 1.98 -2.52 0.51
C GLY A 69 2.66 -2.76 1.85
N GLU A 70 3.86 -3.33 1.81
CA GLU A 70 4.66 -3.59 3.00
C GLU A 70 6.04 -2.97 2.80
N PHE A 71 6.38 -2.01 3.64
CA PHE A 71 7.64 -1.27 3.53
C PHE A 71 8.52 -1.38 4.78
N ASP A 72 8.01 -2.02 5.82
CA ASP A 72 8.72 -2.22 7.08
C ASP A 72 8.52 -3.66 7.52
N GLY A 73 9.25 -4.56 6.90
CA GLY A 73 9.08 -5.99 7.05
C GLY A 73 9.43 -6.51 8.45
N ARG A 74 9.22 -7.81 8.64
CA ARG A 74 9.53 -8.55 9.89
C ARG A 74 8.69 -8.12 11.09
N ARG A 75 7.61 -7.39 10.87
CA ARG A 75 6.67 -7.03 11.93
C ARG A 75 5.34 -7.74 11.67
N ARG A 76 4.69 -8.13 12.75
CA ARG A 76 3.36 -8.72 12.64
C ARG A 76 2.38 -7.67 12.15
N LYS A 77 1.60 -8.05 11.15
CA LYS A 77 0.57 -7.17 10.57
C LYS A 77 -0.77 -7.89 10.62
N ARG A 78 -1.84 -7.12 10.51
CA ARG A 78 -3.19 -7.70 10.37
C ARG A 78 -3.96 -6.91 9.34
N VAL A 79 -4.84 -7.60 8.63
CA VAL A 79 -5.76 -6.99 7.68
C VAL A 79 -7.17 -7.20 8.21
N LEU A 80 -7.91 -6.12 8.34
CA LEU A 80 -9.30 -6.17 8.78
C LEU A 80 -10.20 -6.02 7.56
N ILE A 81 -11.15 -6.93 7.43
CA ILE A 81 -12.11 -6.91 6.33
C ILE A 81 -13.49 -6.76 6.94
N LYS A 82 -14.24 -5.77 6.47
CA LYS A 82 -15.60 -5.53 6.90
C LYS A 82 -16.51 -5.42 5.68
N ILE A 83 -17.62 -6.14 5.72
CA ILE A 83 -18.60 -6.14 4.64
C ILE A 83 -19.90 -5.62 5.23
N ILE A 84 -20.46 -4.59 4.61
CA ILE A 84 -21.69 -3.94 5.06
C ILE A 84 -22.70 -4.01 3.93
N GLY A 85 -23.92 -4.37 4.25
CA GLY A 85 -25.01 -4.40 3.28
C GLY A 85 -25.91 -5.61 3.47
N GLU A 86 -26.73 -5.81 2.48
CA GLU A 86 -27.70 -6.91 2.45
C GLU A 86 -27.23 -8.02 1.47
#